data_15009b03795d110929e77faddc4d0c46
#
_entry.id   15009b03795d110929e77faddc4d0c46
#
_cell.length_a   1.000
_cell.length_b   1.000
_cell.length_c   1.000
_cell.angle_alpha   90.00
_cell.angle_beta   90.00
_cell.angle_gamma   90.00
#
_symmetry.space_group_name_H-M   'P 1'
#
loop_
_entity.id
_entity.type
_entity.pdbx_description
1 polymer ?
#
loop_
_entity_poly.entity_id
_entity_poly.type
_entity_poly.pdbx_seq_one_letter_code
_entity_poly.pdbx_strand_id
1 'polypeptide(L)'
;EPKIDGVSETASVIVRALTRRGHDVTVVAPGPGPSTTGEARVVRLASVPLPLYREVRVAWRFPALRHAIEVFRPEAAIILTTGTIGLMTARMLPSSTRLVHIYTTDMPAYLEAYHAGFLVPGFDAVLRWLARRAVATLCPTEVVRDDLAARKLERLDVWGRGVDTTLFRPDRRSREMQARLTGGEPERPLILYVGRLAREKRILDLLEATRRLRHARFALVGDGPQRSELERLFPADRTVFTGFLRGVPLAEAFASADVFAFPSDTDTFAQVVLQAMASGVPPVVAAQTAPAQFVPHDVAGLHAPARSPREFAAALGQVLDDRALRARLSEGAVAAALPRSWEALLDRLESLLTGGTVAAYSGNGSGTPSGTSTSNTLSVTDTRL
;
A
#
# COMPACT_ATOMS: atom_id res chain seq x y z
N GLU A 1 7.26 -22.31 3.80
CA GLU A 1 7.30 -20.86 4.02
C GLU A 1 5.89 -20.34 3.82
N PRO A 2 5.35 -19.47 4.69
CA PRO A 2 4.06 -18.85 4.44
C PRO A 2 4.19 -18.01 3.17
N LYS A 3 3.26 -18.20 2.22
CA LYS A 3 3.19 -17.39 1.02
C LYS A 3 3.05 -15.93 1.43
N ILE A 4 3.96 -15.07 0.98
CA ILE A 4 3.89 -13.63 1.23
C ILE A 4 2.81 -13.08 0.30
N ASP A 5 1.59 -13.01 0.78
CA ASP A 5 0.51 -12.27 0.16
C ASP A 5 0.32 -10.91 0.86
N GLY A 6 -0.35 -9.98 0.19
CA GLY A 6 -0.54 -8.63 0.72
C GLY A 6 -1.32 -8.57 2.05
N VAL A 7 -2.13 -9.58 2.36
CA VAL A 7 -2.89 -9.67 3.62
C VAL A 7 -1.96 -10.08 4.76
N SER A 8 -1.14 -11.11 4.55
CA SER A 8 -0.16 -11.58 5.54
C SER A 8 0.89 -10.52 5.84
N GLU A 9 1.33 -9.76 4.84
CA GLU A 9 2.26 -8.64 5.02
C GLU A 9 1.62 -7.53 5.87
N THR A 10 0.41 -7.10 5.53
CA THR A 10 -0.35 -6.10 6.29
C THR A 10 -0.57 -6.56 7.73
N ALA A 11 -0.99 -7.81 7.94
CA ALA A 11 -1.15 -8.39 9.28
C ALA A 11 0.16 -8.33 10.08
N SER A 12 1.29 -8.71 9.47
CA SER A 12 2.59 -8.70 10.13
C SER A 12 3.05 -7.30 10.52
N VAL A 13 2.77 -6.29 9.68
CA VAL A 13 3.08 -4.88 9.99
C VAL A 13 2.23 -4.41 11.18
N ILE A 14 0.92 -4.66 11.15
CA ILE A 14 -0.01 -4.25 12.23
C ILE A 14 0.39 -4.93 13.54
N VAL A 15 0.59 -6.25 13.55
CA VAL A 15 0.94 -7.01 14.76
C VAL A 15 2.23 -6.47 15.38
N ARG A 16 3.31 -6.35 14.59
CA ARG A 16 4.59 -5.83 15.07
C ARG A 16 4.49 -4.40 15.61
N ALA A 17 3.68 -3.57 14.97
CA ALA A 17 3.51 -2.18 15.41
C ALA A 17 2.76 -2.10 16.73
N LEU A 18 1.62 -2.79 16.86
CA LEU A 18 0.83 -2.80 18.09
C LEU A 18 1.61 -3.40 19.26
N THR A 19 2.32 -4.52 19.04
CA THR A 19 3.18 -5.12 20.07
C THR A 19 4.28 -4.16 20.53
N ARG A 20 4.97 -3.47 19.60
CA ARG A 20 6.00 -2.47 19.96
C ARG A 20 5.43 -1.27 20.71
N ARG A 21 4.14 -0.95 20.52
CA ARG A 21 3.42 0.12 21.23
C ARG A 21 2.89 -0.33 22.60
N GLY A 22 3.19 -1.57 23.02
CA GLY A 22 2.85 -2.11 24.35
C GLY A 22 1.48 -2.78 24.42
N HIS A 23 0.81 -3.01 23.29
CA HIS A 23 -0.46 -3.75 23.26
C HIS A 23 -0.21 -5.26 23.35
N ASP A 24 -1.05 -5.97 24.11
CA ASP A 24 -1.12 -7.43 24.07
C ASP A 24 -1.89 -7.89 22.84
N VAL A 25 -1.26 -8.69 21.98
CA VAL A 25 -1.83 -9.05 20.66
C VAL A 25 -1.94 -10.56 20.54
N THR A 26 -3.14 -11.03 20.25
CA THR A 26 -3.40 -12.43 19.87
C THR A 26 -3.93 -12.47 18.43
N VAL A 27 -3.28 -13.26 17.59
CA VAL A 27 -3.68 -13.48 16.20
C VAL A 27 -4.47 -14.78 16.09
N VAL A 28 -5.57 -14.76 15.35
CA VAL A 28 -6.33 -15.97 14.99
C VAL A 28 -6.18 -16.23 13.49
N ALA A 29 -5.70 -17.41 13.13
CA ALA A 29 -5.45 -17.76 11.74
C ALA A 29 -5.77 -19.22 11.43
N PRO A 30 -6.02 -19.57 10.15
CA PRO A 30 -6.21 -20.98 9.77
C PRO A 30 -4.90 -21.76 9.95
N GLY A 31 -5.01 -23.01 10.40
CA GLY A 31 -3.87 -23.94 10.48
C GLY A 31 -3.64 -24.69 9.16
N PRO A 32 -2.47 -25.33 9.00
CA PRO A 32 -1.34 -25.35 9.89
C PRO A 32 -0.47 -24.08 9.80
N GLY A 33 0.43 -23.89 10.75
CA GLY A 33 1.39 -22.77 10.75
C GLY A 33 2.01 -22.54 12.13
N PRO A 34 2.94 -21.60 12.28
CA PRO A 34 3.59 -21.30 13.55
C PRO A 34 2.57 -20.78 14.59
N SER A 35 2.87 -21.04 15.87
CA SER A 35 2.04 -20.60 17.01
C SER A 35 2.39 -19.19 17.50
N THR A 36 3.40 -18.56 16.91
CA THR A 36 3.83 -17.19 17.23
C THR A 36 4.13 -16.43 15.95
N THR A 37 3.99 -15.09 16.00
CA THR A 37 4.45 -14.16 14.97
C THR A 37 5.06 -12.95 15.66
N GLY A 38 6.41 -12.85 15.65
CA GLY A 38 7.12 -11.97 16.55
C GLY A 38 6.83 -12.37 17.99
N GLU A 39 6.43 -11.43 18.83
CA GLU A 39 6.04 -11.64 20.22
C GLU A 39 4.56 -12.02 20.40
N ALA A 40 3.75 -11.86 19.35
CA ALA A 40 2.32 -12.14 19.40
C ALA A 40 2.01 -13.65 19.33
N ARG A 41 1.08 -14.09 20.16
CA ARG A 41 0.54 -15.46 20.13
C ARG A 41 -0.35 -15.68 18.91
N VAL A 42 -0.25 -16.83 18.25
CA VAL A 42 -1.12 -17.24 17.14
C VAL A 42 -1.96 -18.45 17.53
N VAL A 43 -3.27 -18.28 17.55
CA VAL A 43 -4.25 -19.36 17.73
C VAL A 43 -4.58 -19.93 16.35
N ARG A 44 -4.22 -21.20 16.11
CA ARG A 44 -4.48 -21.91 14.86
C ARG A 44 -5.79 -22.67 14.93
N LEU A 45 -6.67 -22.35 13.97
CA LEU A 45 -7.97 -23.04 13.84
C LEU A 45 -7.86 -24.22 12.86
N ALA A 46 -8.56 -25.32 13.17
CA ALA A 46 -8.71 -26.43 12.24
C ALA A 46 -9.31 -25.94 10.93
N SER A 47 -8.64 -26.20 9.82
CA SER A 47 -9.03 -25.67 8.52
C SER A 47 -8.72 -26.67 7.40
N VAL A 48 -9.49 -26.60 6.33
CA VAL A 48 -9.30 -27.39 5.11
C VAL A 48 -9.00 -26.44 3.93
N PRO A 49 -8.14 -26.85 2.99
CA PRO A 49 -7.95 -26.10 1.76
C PRO A 49 -9.22 -26.16 0.89
N LEU A 50 -9.54 -25.06 0.19
CA LEU A 50 -10.60 -25.08 -0.80
C LEU A 50 -10.17 -25.93 -2.01
N PRO A 51 -11.05 -26.80 -2.56
CA PRO A 51 -10.70 -27.70 -3.66
C PRO A 51 -10.15 -27.00 -4.90
N LEU A 52 -10.73 -25.88 -5.29
CA LEU A 52 -10.28 -25.06 -6.44
C LEU A 52 -9.12 -24.13 -6.10
N TYR A 53 -8.91 -23.78 -4.81
CA TYR A 53 -7.91 -22.86 -4.32
C TYR A 53 -7.25 -23.43 -3.07
N ARG A 54 -6.30 -24.33 -3.27
CA ARG A 54 -5.60 -25.01 -2.16
C ARG A 54 -4.86 -24.03 -1.23
N GLU A 55 -4.60 -22.82 -1.71
CA GLU A 55 -3.94 -21.75 -0.96
C GLU A 55 -4.89 -21.06 0.03
N VAL A 56 -6.20 -21.06 -0.27
CA VAL A 56 -7.25 -20.51 0.61
C VAL A 56 -7.74 -21.62 1.53
N ARG A 57 -7.61 -21.38 2.83
CA ARG A 57 -8.02 -22.35 3.85
C ARG A 57 -9.27 -21.85 4.56
N VAL A 58 -10.24 -22.72 4.72
CA VAL A 58 -11.51 -22.43 5.39
C VAL A 58 -11.55 -23.15 6.73
N ALA A 59 -11.70 -22.40 7.81
CA ALA A 59 -11.96 -22.96 9.12
C ALA A 59 -13.44 -23.32 9.27
N TRP A 60 -13.73 -24.46 9.89
CA TRP A 60 -15.06 -25.01 10.05
C TRP A 60 -15.42 -25.38 11.50
N ARG A 61 -14.45 -25.36 12.41
CA ARG A 61 -14.63 -25.59 13.84
C ARG A 61 -14.00 -24.47 14.64
N PHE A 62 -14.75 -23.90 15.59
CA PHE A 62 -14.39 -22.69 16.30
C PHE A 62 -14.27 -22.80 17.84
N PRO A 63 -14.09 -23.99 18.46
CA PRO A 63 -13.95 -24.06 19.91
C PRO A 63 -12.67 -23.34 20.40
N ALA A 64 -11.56 -23.45 19.65
CA ALA A 64 -10.33 -22.73 19.97
C ALA A 64 -10.48 -21.21 19.85
N LEU A 65 -11.27 -20.71 18.89
CA LEU A 65 -11.61 -19.30 18.79
C LEU A 65 -12.41 -18.81 20.00
N ARG A 66 -13.45 -19.58 20.40
CA ARG A 66 -14.25 -19.25 21.57
C ARG A 66 -13.37 -19.20 22.83
N HIS A 67 -12.58 -20.21 23.05
CA HIS A 67 -11.66 -20.27 24.18
C HIS A 67 -10.65 -19.10 24.17
N ALA A 68 -10.12 -18.77 23.00
CA ALA A 68 -9.21 -17.62 22.86
C ALA A 68 -9.90 -16.31 23.27
N ILE A 69 -11.14 -16.06 22.81
CA ILE A 69 -11.90 -14.86 23.18
C ILE A 69 -12.18 -14.83 24.68
N GLU A 70 -12.59 -15.94 25.29
CA GLU A 70 -12.91 -16.06 26.72
C GLU A 70 -11.69 -15.81 27.62
N VAL A 71 -10.52 -16.31 27.22
CA VAL A 71 -9.27 -16.16 27.97
C VAL A 71 -8.63 -14.79 27.75
N PHE A 72 -8.53 -14.34 26.49
CA PHE A 72 -7.87 -13.10 26.13
C PHE A 72 -8.72 -11.87 26.46
N ARG A 73 -10.07 -11.98 26.38
CA ARG A 73 -11.03 -10.89 26.66
C ARG A 73 -10.70 -9.60 25.91
N PRO A 74 -10.68 -9.63 24.57
CA PRO A 74 -10.21 -8.50 23.77
C PRO A 74 -11.10 -7.26 23.96
N GLU A 75 -10.51 -6.12 24.23
CA GLU A 75 -11.16 -4.81 24.23
C GLU A 75 -11.39 -4.32 22.80
N ALA A 76 -10.48 -4.68 21.90
CA ALA A 76 -10.56 -4.36 20.48
C ALA A 76 -10.21 -5.55 19.59
N ALA A 77 -10.69 -5.55 18.35
CA ALA A 77 -10.41 -6.58 17.35
C ALA A 77 -10.28 -5.99 15.95
N ILE A 78 -9.40 -6.58 15.16
CA ILE A 78 -9.21 -6.25 13.75
C ILE A 78 -9.57 -7.47 12.92
N ILE A 79 -10.45 -7.31 11.94
CA ILE A 79 -10.76 -8.33 10.95
C ILE A 79 -10.14 -7.94 9.61
N LEU A 80 -9.17 -8.73 9.15
CA LEU A 80 -8.46 -8.52 7.88
C LEU A 80 -9.08 -9.27 6.71
N THR A 81 -9.95 -10.26 6.98
CA THR A 81 -10.58 -11.06 5.92
C THR A 81 -12.04 -11.34 6.25
N THR A 82 -12.90 -11.24 5.25
CA THR A 82 -14.34 -11.50 5.38
C THR A 82 -14.69 -13.01 5.29
N GLY A 83 -13.70 -13.88 5.49
CA GLY A 83 -13.89 -15.33 5.50
C GLY A 83 -14.56 -15.84 6.79
N THR A 84 -14.70 -17.17 6.90
CA THR A 84 -15.38 -17.82 8.03
C THR A 84 -14.81 -17.45 9.39
N ILE A 85 -13.47 -17.26 9.50
CA ILE A 85 -12.81 -16.85 10.75
C ILE A 85 -13.27 -15.44 11.13
N GLY A 86 -13.16 -14.46 10.22
CA GLY A 86 -13.55 -13.07 10.49
C GLY A 86 -15.02 -12.94 10.88
N LEU A 87 -15.91 -13.62 10.15
CA LEU A 87 -17.35 -13.61 10.44
C LEU A 87 -17.65 -14.21 11.82
N MET A 88 -17.06 -15.37 12.14
CA MET A 88 -17.29 -16.05 13.43
C MET A 88 -16.65 -15.26 14.58
N THR A 89 -15.50 -14.63 14.36
CA THR A 89 -14.91 -13.71 15.34
C THR A 89 -15.86 -12.57 15.64
N ALA A 90 -16.34 -11.86 14.61
CA ALA A 90 -17.26 -10.73 14.80
C ALA A 90 -18.57 -11.14 15.53
N ARG A 91 -19.06 -12.38 15.31
CA ARG A 91 -20.26 -12.90 15.94
C ARG A 91 -20.04 -13.31 17.40
N MET A 92 -18.87 -13.83 17.73
CA MET A 92 -18.54 -14.32 19.08
C MET A 92 -18.03 -13.24 20.03
N LEU A 93 -17.48 -12.15 19.49
CA LEU A 93 -17.01 -11.02 20.30
C LEU A 93 -18.16 -10.34 21.05
N PRO A 94 -17.96 -9.95 22.31
CA PRO A 94 -18.87 -9.08 23.06
C PRO A 94 -19.23 -7.82 22.28
N SER A 95 -20.44 -7.30 22.47
CA SER A 95 -20.86 -6.03 21.84
C SER A 95 -20.03 -4.84 22.28
N SER A 96 -19.40 -4.90 23.44
CA SER A 96 -18.47 -3.90 23.97
C SER A 96 -17.12 -3.89 23.27
N THR A 97 -16.70 -4.99 22.63
CA THR A 97 -15.43 -5.06 21.91
C THR A 97 -15.48 -4.13 20.69
N ARG A 98 -14.52 -3.23 20.58
CA ARG A 98 -14.39 -2.34 19.42
C ARG A 98 -13.86 -3.12 18.22
N LEU A 99 -14.59 -3.13 17.13
CA LEU A 99 -14.23 -3.91 15.94
C LEU A 99 -13.88 -2.97 14.80
N VAL A 100 -12.70 -3.17 14.20
CA VAL A 100 -12.29 -2.55 12.94
C VAL A 100 -12.23 -3.62 11.86
N HIS A 101 -12.86 -3.38 10.73
CA HIS A 101 -12.77 -4.25 9.56
C HIS A 101 -11.85 -3.62 8.51
N ILE A 102 -10.86 -4.36 8.02
CA ILE A 102 -9.99 -3.94 6.92
C ILE A 102 -10.33 -4.78 5.69
N TYR A 103 -10.89 -4.14 4.67
CA TYR A 103 -11.28 -4.79 3.44
C TYR A 103 -10.06 -5.02 2.55
N THR A 104 -9.58 -6.25 2.51
CA THR A 104 -8.33 -6.61 1.80
C THR A 104 -8.56 -7.39 0.51
N THR A 105 -9.75 -7.97 0.34
CA THR A 105 -10.04 -8.90 -0.76
C THR A 105 -11.42 -8.61 -1.34
N ASP A 106 -11.48 -8.33 -2.64
CA ASP A 106 -12.74 -8.18 -3.36
C ASP A 106 -13.35 -9.55 -3.68
N MET A 107 -14.02 -10.12 -2.67
CA MET A 107 -14.70 -11.42 -2.82
C MET A 107 -15.83 -11.41 -3.86
N PRO A 108 -16.66 -10.35 -4.00
CA PRO A 108 -17.63 -10.27 -5.10
C PRO A 108 -17.01 -10.44 -6.48
N ALA A 109 -15.93 -9.72 -6.79
CA ALA A 109 -15.23 -9.88 -8.07
C ALA A 109 -14.68 -11.30 -8.26
N TYR A 110 -14.20 -11.93 -7.19
CA TYR A 110 -13.80 -13.34 -7.24
C TYR A 110 -14.99 -14.27 -7.52
N LEU A 111 -16.11 -14.09 -6.84
CA LEU A 111 -17.31 -14.91 -7.05
C LEU A 111 -17.82 -14.80 -8.49
N GLU A 112 -17.81 -13.61 -9.07
CA GLU A 112 -18.18 -13.37 -10.48
C GLU A 112 -17.21 -14.06 -11.44
N ALA A 113 -15.90 -13.91 -11.22
CA ALA A 113 -14.85 -14.53 -12.04
C ALA A 113 -14.93 -16.08 -12.04
N TYR A 114 -15.49 -16.68 -10.98
CA TYR A 114 -15.70 -18.13 -10.87
C TYR A 114 -17.13 -18.59 -11.17
N HIS A 115 -17.92 -17.79 -11.88
CA HIS A 115 -19.32 -18.09 -12.22
C HIS A 115 -20.22 -18.36 -11.00
N ALA A 116 -19.82 -17.87 -9.81
CA ALA A 116 -20.58 -17.95 -8.56
C ALA A 116 -21.26 -16.63 -8.18
N GLY A 117 -21.50 -15.75 -9.15
CA GLY A 117 -22.10 -14.42 -8.95
C GLY A 117 -23.46 -14.43 -8.26
N PHE A 118 -24.19 -15.55 -8.33
CA PHE A 118 -25.46 -15.74 -7.59
C PHE A 118 -25.29 -15.68 -6.06
N LEU A 119 -24.06 -15.85 -5.53
CA LEU A 119 -23.75 -15.73 -4.10
C LEU A 119 -23.47 -14.28 -3.67
N VAL A 120 -23.23 -13.36 -4.61
CA VAL A 120 -22.87 -11.96 -4.32
C VAL A 120 -23.91 -11.26 -3.42
N PRO A 121 -25.24 -11.37 -3.64
CA PRO A 121 -26.21 -10.72 -2.76
C PRO A 121 -26.15 -11.20 -1.31
N GLY A 122 -25.91 -12.50 -1.10
CA GLY A 122 -25.73 -13.10 0.24
C GLY A 122 -24.44 -12.59 0.90
N PHE A 123 -23.36 -12.51 0.12
CA PHE A 123 -22.09 -12.00 0.60
C PHE A 123 -22.18 -10.49 0.96
N ASP A 124 -22.86 -9.69 0.15
CA ASP A 124 -23.12 -8.28 0.42
C ASP A 124 -23.94 -8.09 1.72
N ALA A 125 -24.89 -8.97 2.00
CA ALA A 125 -25.65 -8.94 3.25
C ALA A 125 -24.73 -9.19 4.47
N VAL A 126 -23.79 -10.12 4.34
CA VAL A 126 -22.78 -10.41 5.38
C VAL A 126 -21.84 -9.21 5.55
N LEU A 127 -21.37 -8.63 4.45
CA LEU A 127 -20.52 -7.42 4.49
C LEU A 127 -21.24 -6.25 5.18
N ARG A 128 -22.49 -5.97 4.83
CA ARG A 128 -23.29 -4.91 5.48
C ARG A 128 -23.49 -5.18 6.98
N TRP A 129 -23.72 -6.44 7.37
CA TRP A 129 -23.80 -6.80 8.78
C TRP A 129 -22.48 -6.55 9.51
N LEU A 130 -21.35 -6.95 8.92
CA LEU A 130 -20.02 -6.74 9.47
C LEU A 130 -19.68 -5.25 9.58
N ALA A 131 -19.97 -4.45 8.54
CA ALA A 131 -19.75 -3.01 8.53
C ALA A 131 -20.57 -2.29 9.62
N ARG A 132 -21.82 -2.70 9.86
CA ARG A 132 -22.63 -2.16 10.97
C ARG A 132 -22.10 -2.57 12.36
N ARG A 133 -21.47 -3.73 12.47
CA ARG A 133 -20.84 -4.20 13.72
C ARG A 133 -19.51 -3.49 14.00
N ALA A 134 -18.78 -3.13 12.95
CA ALA A 134 -17.51 -2.44 13.04
C ALA A 134 -17.66 -0.93 13.33
N VAL A 135 -16.69 -0.34 14.02
CA VAL A 135 -16.60 1.12 14.20
C VAL A 135 -16.20 1.79 12.90
N ALA A 136 -15.41 1.10 12.05
CA ALA A 136 -15.04 1.52 10.70
C ALA A 136 -14.74 0.31 9.83
N THR A 137 -15.01 0.43 8.52
CA THR A 137 -14.52 -0.48 7.48
C THR A 137 -13.48 0.28 6.65
N LEU A 138 -12.23 -0.15 6.72
CA LEU A 138 -11.09 0.48 6.08
C LEU A 138 -10.88 -0.10 4.69
N CYS A 139 -10.96 0.74 3.67
CA CYS A 139 -10.87 0.38 2.25
C CYS A 139 -9.48 0.71 1.70
N PRO A 140 -8.93 -0.10 0.76
CA PRO A 140 -7.59 0.14 0.22
C PRO A 140 -7.50 1.39 -0.67
N THR A 141 -8.58 1.78 -1.35
CA THR A 141 -8.63 2.93 -2.27
C THR A 141 -9.99 3.61 -2.22
N GLU A 142 -10.08 4.83 -2.75
CA GLU A 142 -11.35 5.55 -2.91
C GLU A 142 -12.31 4.82 -3.84
N VAL A 143 -11.81 4.23 -4.92
CA VAL A 143 -12.63 3.43 -5.85
C VAL A 143 -13.32 2.28 -5.14
N VAL A 144 -12.58 1.54 -4.31
CA VAL A 144 -13.16 0.44 -3.51
C VAL A 144 -14.15 0.97 -2.47
N ARG A 145 -13.85 2.11 -1.82
CA ARG A 145 -14.80 2.77 -0.91
C ARG A 145 -16.10 3.10 -1.62
N ASP A 146 -16.03 3.70 -2.80
CA ASP A 146 -17.20 4.14 -3.56
C ASP A 146 -18.01 2.95 -4.08
N ASP A 147 -17.37 1.86 -4.51
CA ASP A 147 -18.05 0.62 -4.87
C ASP A 147 -18.79 0.01 -3.65
N LEU A 148 -18.13 -0.06 -2.51
CA LEU A 148 -18.76 -0.55 -1.29
C LEU A 148 -19.90 0.36 -0.80
N ALA A 149 -19.78 1.68 -0.98
CA ALA A 149 -20.85 2.64 -0.69
C ALA A 149 -22.06 2.42 -1.62
N ALA A 150 -21.85 2.16 -2.92
CA ALA A 150 -22.89 1.81 -3.86
C ALA A 150 -23.63 0.51 -3.48
N ARG A 151 -22.93 -0.43 -2.81
CA ARG A 151 -23.49 -1.66 -2.22
C ARG A 151 -24.16 -1.43 -0.85
N LYS A 152 -24.35 -0.13 -0.44
CA LYS A 152 -24.99 0.27 0.83
C LYS A 152 -24.24 -0.16 2.09
N LEU A 153 -22.91 -0.23 2.03
CA LEU A 153 -22.08 -0.33 3.22
C LEU A 153 -21.90 1.06 3.85
N GLU A 154 -21.83 1.08 5.17
CA GLU A 154 -21.69 2.29 5.97
C GLU A 154 -20.33 2.32 6.69
N ARG A 155 -19.96 3.47 7.26
CA ARG A 155 -18.74 3.66 8.06
C ARG A 155 -17.47 3.26 7.28
N LEU A 156 -17.48 3.63 6.00
CA LEU A 156 -16.35 3.37 5.09
C LEU A 156 -15.30 4.47 5.21
N ASP A 157 -14.04 4.07 5.20
CA ASP A 157 -12.91 4.99 5.26
C ASP A 157 -11.75 4.45 4.42
N VAL A 158 -10.91 5.34 3.87
CA VAL A 158 -9.75 4.93 3.06
C VAL A 158 -8.52 4.80 3.94
N TRP A 159 -7.92 3.62 3.96
CA TRP A 159 -6.75 3.33 4.79
C TRP A 159 -5.51 2.91 3.97
N GLY A 160 -5.64 2.57 2.71
CA GLY A 160 -4.56 2.30 1.76
C GLY A 160 -3.48 1.33 2.25
N ARG A 161 -2.34 1.39 1.58
CA ARG A 161 -1.09 0.72 2.00
C ARG A 161 -0.08 1.78 2.41
N GLY A 162 0.57 1.58 3.55
CA GLY A 162 1.57 2.50 4.07
C GLY A 162 2.91 2.41 3.35
N VAL A 163 3.64 3.49 3.36
CA VAL A 163 5.06 3.53 2.99
C VAL A 163 5.92 3.63 4.26
N ASP A 164 7.03 2.91 4.30
CA ASP A 164 8.01 3.02 5.38
C ASP A 164 8.88 4.27 5.17
N THR A 165 8.50 5.37 5.82
CA THR A 165 9.21 6.65 5.74
C THR A 165 10.49 6.69 6.57
N THR A 166 10.77 5.67 7.36
CA THR A 166 12.08 5.51 8.03
C THR A 166 13.11 4.90 7.09
N LEU A 167 12.65 4.08 6.15
CA LEU A 167 13.46 3.47 5.12
C LEU A 167 13.54 4.34 3.87
N PHE A 168 12.38 4.76 3.32
CA PHE A 168 12.27 5.59 2.11
C PHE A 168 12.21 7.06 2.50
N ARG A 169 13.31 7.79 2.35
CA ARG A 169 13.46 9.20 2.71
C ARG A 169 14.54 9.88 1.88
N PRO A 170 14.49 11.21 1.70
CA PRO A 170 15.40 11.93 0.78
C PRO A 170 16.88 11.84 1.15
N ASP A 171 17.20 11.79 2.45
CA ASP A 171 18.57 11.73 2.95
C ASP A 171 19.28 10.37 2.73
N ARG A 172 18.58 9.39 2.14
CA ARG A 172 19.17 8.16 1.61
C ARG A 172 19.86 8.35 0.26
N ARG A 173 19.85 9.56 -0.31
CA ARG A 173 20.58 9.84 -1.55
C ARG A 173 22.05 9.48 -1.39
N SER A 174 22.55 8.61 -2.27
CA SER A 174 23.92 8.09 -2.25
C SER A 174 24.59 8.35 -3.59
N ARG A 175 25.76 9.00 -3.56
CA ARG A 175 26.55 9.23 -4.78
C ARG A 175 27.05 7.91 -5.39
N GLU A 176 27.35 6.92 -4.56
CA GLU A 176 27.74 5.59 -5.01
C GLU A 176 26.60 4.90 -5.75
N MET A 177 25.38 4.92 -5.16
CA MET A 177 24.20 4.36 -5.83
C MET A 177 23.87 5.12 -7.11
N GLN A 178 23.98 6.45 -7.12
CA GLN A 178 23.77 7.26 -8.32
C GLN A 178 24.79 6.89 -9.42
N ALA A 179 26.07 6.76 -9.10
CA ALA A 179 27.08 6.30 -10.04
C ALA A 179 26.76 4.90 -10.60
N ARG A 180 26.34 3.98 -9.73
CA ARG A 180 25.92 2.63 -10.14
C ARG A 180 24.74 2.66 -11.11
N LEU A 181 23.73 3.50 -10.83
CA LEU A 181 22.49 3.58 -11.63
C LEU A 181 22.67 4.38 -12.92
N THR A 182 23.69 5.22 -13.01
CA THR A 182 24.01 6.01 -14.20
C THR A 182 25.13 5.41 -15.07
N GLY A 183 25.61 4.21 -14.71
CA GLY A 183 26.72 3.57 -15.45
C GLY A 183 28.07 4.29 -15.29
N GLY A 184 28.29 4.91 -14.12
CA GLY A 184 29.54 5.62 -13.80
C GLY A 184 29.49 7.13 -14.01
N GLU A 185 28.35 7.72 -14.38
CA GLU A 185 28.19 9.15 -14.63
C GLU A 185 27.21 9.82 -13.63
N PRO A 186 27.57 9.96 -12.32
CA PRO A 186 26.66 10.41 -11.28
C PRO A 186 26.17 11.86 -11.45
N GLU A 187 26.77 12.65 -12.31
CA GLU A 187 26.36 14.03 -12.61
C GLU A 187 25.23 14.10 -13.67
N ARG A 188 24.95 12.99 -14.33
CA ARG A 188 23.86 12.93 -15.32
C ARG A 188 22.50 12.79 -14.63
N PRO A 189 21.46 13.50 -15.13
CA PRO A 189 20.09 13.29 -14.63
C PRO A 189 19.65 11.84 -14.76
N LEU A 190 19.00 11.31 -13.72
CA LEU A 190 18.60 9.91 -13.62
C LEU A 190 17.09 9.75 -13.63
N ILE A 191 16.57 9.03 -14.63
CA ILE A 191 15.19 8.53 -14.70
C ILE A 191 15.18 7.12 -14.13
N LEU A 192 14.40 6.89 -13.08
CA LEU A 192 14.27 5.61 -12.41
C LEU A 192 12.91 4.96 -12.72
N TYR A 193 12.94 3.69 -13.05
CA TYR A 193 11.79 2.79 -13.01
C TYR A 193 12.05 1.68 -11.98
N VAL A 194 11.05 1.33 -11.18
CA VAL A 194 11.09 0.20 -10.25
C VAL A 194 9.84 -0.63 -10.41
N GLY A 195 10.01 -1.93 -10.65
CA GLY A 195 8.88 -2.84 -10.75
C GLY A 195 9.18 -4.11 -11.54
N ARG A 196 8.16 -4.96 -11.69
CA ARG A 196 8.26 -6.14 -12.54
C ARG A 196 8.45 -5.71 -14.00
N LEU A 197 9.39 -6.34 -14.71
CA LEU A 197 9.63 -6.09 -16.13
C LEU A 197 8.66 -6.93 -16.98
N ALA A 198 7.42 -6.42 -17.14
CA ALA A 198 6.33 -7.14 -17.79
C ALA A 198 5.47 -6.18 -18.63
N ARG A 199 4.74 -6.72 -19.62
CA ARG A 199 3.98 -5.94 -20.63
C ARG A 199 2.95 -4.99 -20.04
N GLU A 200 2.26 -5.43 -18.99
CA GLU A 200 1.24 -4.64 -18.28
C GLU A 200 1.82 -3.40 -17.60
N LYS A 201 3.16 -3.36 -17.39
CA LYS A 201 3.85 -2.20 -16.83
C LYS A 201 4.24 -1.14 -17.86
N ARG A 202 4.03 -1.43 -19.15
CA ARG A 202 4.24 -0.49 -20.26
C ARG A 202 5.61 0.18 -20.31
N ILE A 203 6.65 -0.54 -19.90
CA ILE A 203 8.03 -0.01 -19.84
C ILE A 203 8.53 0.41 -21.23
N LEU A 204 8.03 -0.23 -22.30
CA LEU A 204 8.35 0.14 -23.68
C LEU A 204 7.96 1.59 -24.04
N ASP A 205 6.99 2.18 -23.33
CA ASP A 205 6.62 3.58 -23.53
C ASP A 205 7.77 4.53 -23.15
N LEU A 206 8.71 4.11 -22.29
CA LEU A 206 9.90 4.87 -21.94
C LEU A 206 10.95 4.94 -23.06
N LEU A 207 10.85 4.10 -24.12
CA LEU A 207 11.77 4.19 -25.26
C LEU A 207 11.72 5.56 -25.96
N GLU A 208 10.56 6.19 -25.99
CA GLU A 208 10.45 7.55 -26.55
C GLU A 208 11.22 8.55 -25.70
N ALA A 209 11.22 8.39 -24.38
CA ALA A 209 12.01 9.21 -23.47
C ALA A 209 13.53 9.03 -23.73
N THR A 210 14.01 7.80 -24.00
CA THR A 210 15.43 7.59 -24.31
C THR A 210 15.85 8.27 -25.62
N ARG A 211 14.95 8.47 -26.57
CA ARG A 211 15.22 9.16 -27.84
C ARG A 211 15.29 10.68 -27.66
N ARG A 212 14.40 11.24 -26.82
CA ARG A 212 14.25 12.69 -26.61
C ARG A 212 15.21 13.24 -25.56
N LEU A 213 15.42 12.52 -24.47
CA LEU A 213 16.20 12.96 -23.30
C LEU A 213 17.61 12.32 -23.33
N ARG A 214 18.38 12.66 -24.37
CA ARG A 214 19.71 12.06 -24.59
C ARG A 214 20.74 12.38 -23.51
N HIS A 215 20.53 13.46 -22.75
CA HIS A 215 21.36 13.85 -21.63
C HIS A 215 21.09 13.06 -20.35
N ALA A 216 19.95 12.35 -20.27
CA ALA A 216 19.57 11.56 -19.12
C ALA A 216 20.10 10.13 -19.15
N ARG A 217 20.24 9.53 -17.97
CA ARG A 217 20.46 8.11 -17.74
C ARG A 217 19.16 7.43 -17.29
N PHE A 218 19.04 6.15 -17.59
CA PHE A 218 17.88 5.35 -17.24
C PHE A 218 18.31 4.17 -16.36
N ALA A 219 17.63 3.96 -15.24
CA ALA A 219 17.79 2.77 -14.42
C ALA A 219 16.47 2.00 -14.30
N LEU A 220 16.50 0.73 -14.68
CA LEU A 220 15.35 -0.18 -14.55
C LEU A 220 15.67 -1.20 -13.44
N VAL A 221 15.01 -1.01 -12.31
CA VAL A 221 15.16 -1.88 -11.12
C VAL A 221 14.04 -2.89 -11.10
N GLY A 222 14.41 -4.16 -11.11
CA GLY A 222 13.49 -5.29 -11.12
C GLY A 222 13.86 -6.35 -12.13
N ASP A 223 13.00 -7.33 -12.28
CA ASP A 223 13.16 -8.42 -13.24
C ASP A 223 11.78 -8.85 -13.76
N GLY A 224 11.77 -9.63 -14.84
CA GLY A 224 10.52 -10.14 -15.39
C GLY A 224 10.65 -10.65 -16.83
N PRO A 225 9.53 -11.15 -17.39
CA PRO A 225 9.54 -11.82 -18.70
C PRO A 225 9.97 -10.93 -19.87
N GLN A 226 9.88 -9.60 -19.74
CA GLN A 226 10.33 -8.68 -20.79
C GLN A 226 11.79 -8.24 -20.66
N ARG A 227 12.54 -8.69 -19.66
CA ARG A 227 13.93 -8.21 -19.43
C ARG A 227 14.79 -8.29 -20.70
N SER A 228 14.87 -9.45 -21.32
CA SER A 228 15.71 -9.64 -22.53
C SER A 228 15.26 -8.80 -23.73
N GLU A 229 13.95 -8.52 -23.84
CA GLU A 229 13.41 -7.64 -24.88
C GLU A 229 13.82 -6.18 -24.60
N LEU A 230 13.69 -5.74 -23.35
CA LEU A 230 14.04 -4.38 -22.94
C LEU A 230 15.54 -4.12 -23.07
N GLU A 231 16.40 -5.07 -22.68
CA GLU A 231 17.86 -4.96 -22.82
C GLU A 231 18.30 -4.80 -24.28
N ARG A 232 17.56 -5.38 -25.24
CA ARG A 232 17.84 -5.22 -26.68
C ARG A 232 17.35 -3.88 -27.25
N LEU A 233 16.27 -3.33 -26.71
CA LEU A 233 15.60 -2.14 -27.25
C LEU A 233 16.11 -0.84 -26.63
N PHE A 234 16.47 -0.86 -25.36
CA PHE A 234 16.99 0.31 -24.66
C PHE A 234 18.47 0.53 -25.00
N PRO A 235 18.93 1.80 -25.12
CA PRO A 235 20.32 2.12 -25.43
C PRO A 235 21.24 1.68 -24.27
N ALA A 236 22.12 0.72 -24.54
CA ALA A 236 22.99 0.09 -23.54
C ALA A 236 24.01 1.08 -22.92
N ASP A 237 24.39 2.11 -23.65
CA ASP A 237 25.30 3.18 -23.19
C ASP A 237 24.66 4.12 -22.15
N ARG A 238 23.33 4.11 -22.00
CA ARG A 238 22.57 5.03 -21.15
C ARG A 238 21.56 4.35 -20.24
N THR A 239 21.46 3.02 -20.26
CA THR A 239 20.46 2.28 -19.49
C THR A 239 21.11 1.19 -18.65
N VAL A 240 20.81 1.20 -17.35
CA VAL A 240 21.28 0.20 -16.41
C VAL A 240 20.10 -0.67 -15.96
N PHE A 241 20.26 -1.99 -16.09
CA PHE A 241 19.33 -3.01 -15.56
C PHE A 241 19.96 -3.63 -14.31
N THR A 242 19.42 -3.34 -13.14
CA THR A 242 20.03 -3.76 -11.87
C THR A 242 19.61 -5.15 -11.40
N GLY A 243 18.51 -5.70 -11.93
CA GLY A 243 17.78 -6.78 -11.28
C GLY A 243 17.04 -6.26 -10.02
N PHE A 244 16.65 -7.18 -9.13
CA PHE A 244 15.95 -6.82 -7.91
C PHE A 244 16.86 -6.12 -6.91
N LEU A 245 16.40 -4.97 -6.38
CA LEU A 245 16.92 -4.34 -5.18
C LEU A 245 15.90 -4.45 -4.05
N ARG A 246 16.35 -4.51 -2.80
CA ARG A 246 15.49 -4.60 -1.60
C ARG A 246 16.09 -3.82 -0.44
N GLY A 247 15.24 -3.41 0.52
CA GLY A 247 15.70 -2.74 1.74
C GLY A 247 16.48 -1.46 1.45
N VAL A 248 17.60 -1.26 2.13
CA VAL A 248 18.41 -0.05 2.02
C VAL A 248 18.89 0.23 0.58
N PRO A 249 19.45 -0.73 -0.18
CA PRO A 249 19.80 -0.51 -1.59
C PRO A 249 18.64 -0.02 -2.48
N LEU A 250 17.41 -0.47 -2.24
CA LEU A 250 16.24 0.02 -2.96
C LEU A 250 15.89 1.45 -2.55
N ALA A 251 15.97 1.78 -1.27
CA ALA A 251 15.70 3.12 -0.77
C ALA A 251 16.75 4.14 -1.29
N GLU A 252 18.01 3.75 -1.33
CA GLU A 252 19.08 4.54 -1.94
C GLU A 252 18.84 4.73 -3.44
N ALA A 253 18.38 3.70 -4.16
CA ALA A 253 18.08 3.82 -5.58
C ALA A 253 16.97 4.83 -5.84
N PHE A 254 15.88 4.81 -5.05
CA PHE A 254 14.85 5.84 -5.13
C PHE A 254 15.42 7.22 -4.84
N ALA A 255 16.03 7.42 -3.67
CA ALA A 255 16.51 8.75 -3.25
C ALA A 255 17.59 9.32 -4.17
N SER A 256 18.30 8.49 -4.93
CA SER A 256 19.37 8.91 -5.86
C SER A 256 18.86 9.29 -7.25
N ALA A 257 17.57 9.08 -7.56
CA ALA A 257 16.98 9.49 -8.81
C ALA A 257 16.57 10.97 -8.83
N ASP A 258 16.37 11.52 -10.03
CA ASP A 258 15.86 12.87 -10.23
C ASP A 258 14.38 12.89 -10.59
N VAL A 259 13.88 11.83 -11.23
CA VAL A 259 12.46 11.62 -11.54
C VAL A 259 12.14 10.11 -11.54
N PHE A 260 10.97 9.76 -11.08
CA PHE A 260 10.46 8.39 -11.11
C PHE A 260 9.45 8.22 -12.24
N ALA A 261 9.69 7.26 -13.14
CA ALA A 261 8.82 7.00 -14.29
C ALA A 261 7.93 5.80 -14.02
N PHE A 262 6.60 5.97 -14.06
CA PHE A 262 5.64 4.89 -13.87
C PHE A 262 4.52 4.92 -14.91
N PRO A 263 4.76 4.37 -16.14
CA PRO A 263 3.82 4.44 -17.26
C PRO A 263 2.66 3.44 -17.19
N SER A 264 2.60 2.57 -16.17
CA SER A 264 1.54 1.55 -16.03
C SER A 264 0.16 2.17 -15.92
N ASP A 265 -0.79 1.59 -16.65
CA ASP A 265 -2.22 1.99 -16.64
C ASP A 265 -3.13 0.93 -15.98
N THR A 266 -2.58 -0.17 -15.46
CA THR A 266 -3.34 -1.30 -14.91
C THR A 266 -3.11 -1.56 -13.42
N ASP A 267 -2.20 -0.81 -12.79
CA ASP A 267 -1.90 -1.01 -11.37
C ASP A 267 -3.04 -0.52 -10.47
N THR A 268 -3.42 -1.35 -9.51
CA THR A 268 -4.48 -1.02 -8.54
C THR A 268 -4.01 -0.14 -7.39
N PHE A 269 -2.69 -0.07 -7.11
CA PHE A 269 -2.13 0.75 -6.02
C PHE A 269 -0.75 1.33 -6.33
N ALA A 270 0.19 0.53 -6.89
CA ALA A 270 1.58 0.93 -7.20
C ALA A 270 2.36 1.47 -5.98
N GLN A 271 2.65 0.60 -5.01
CA GLN A 271 3.46 0.90 -3.82
C GLN A 271 4.78 1.65 -4.13
N VAL A 272 5.40 1.33 -5.26
CA VAL A 272 6.66 1.95 -5.71
C VAL A 272 6.54 3.45 -5.98
N VAL A 273 5.35 3.95 -6.34
CA VAL A 273 5.10 5.38 -6.52
C VAL A 273 5.13 6.09 -5.17
N LEU A 274 4.51 5.51 -4.12
CA LEU A 274 4.61 6.07 -2.76
C LEU A 274 6.05 6.02 -2.22
N GLN A 275 6.81 4.97 -2.54
CA GLN A 275 8.21 4.86 -2.15
C GLN A 275 9.07 5.95 -2.82
N ALA A 276 8.83 6.24 -4.10
CA ALA A 276 9.47 7.34 -4.80
C ALA A 276 9.13 8.69 -4.15
N MET A 277 7.84 8.95 -3.89
CA MET A 277 7.37 10.18 -3.25
C MET A 277 7.99 10.37 -1.86
N ALA A 278 7.98 9.33 -1.01
CA ALA A 278 8.58 9.36 0.31
C ALA A 278 10.11 9.61 0.28
N SER A 279 10.77 9.14 -0.80
CA SER A 279 12.20 9.39 -1.05
C SER A 279 12.49 10.78 -1.65
N GLY A 280 11.49 11.65 -1.80
CA GLY A 280 11.62 12.98 -2.37
C GLY A 280 11.82 12.99 -3.88
N VAL A 281 11.41 11.93 -4.57
CA VAL A 281 11.56 11.83 -6.03
C VAL A 281 10.19 12.00 -6.68
N PRO A 282 9.99 13.08 -7.45
CA PRO A 282 8.71 13.36 -8.09
C PRO A 282 8.38 12.29 -9.13
N PRO A 283 7.21 11.63 -9.04
CA PRO A 283 6.79 10.66 -10.03
C PRO A 283 6.12 11.33 -11.25
N VAL A 284 6.35 10.74 -12.41
CA VAL A 284 5.50 10.90 -13.59
C VAL A 284 4.66 9.63 -13.73
N VAL A 285 3.34 9.76 -13.69
CA VAL A 285 2.40 8.63 -13.73
C VAL A 285 1.40 8.78 -14.88
N ALA A 286 0.82 7.66 -15.32
CA ALA A 286 -0.28 7.69 -16.27
C ALA A 286 -1.54 8.32 -15.62
N ALA A 287 -2.16 9.27 -16.29
CA ALA A 287 -3.38 9.92 -15.85
C ALA A 287 -4.55 8.93 -15.73
N GLN A 288 -5.53 9.25 -14.85
CA GLN A 288 -6.74 8.45 -14.64
C GLN A 288 -6.48 7.00 -14.19
N THR A 289 -5.36 6.79 -13.50
CA THR A 289 -4.98 5.50 -12.90
C THR A 289 -5.05 5.56 -11.39
N ALA A 290 -5.02 4.39 -10.72
CA ALA A 290 -5.00 4.37 -9.27
C ALA A 290 -3.79 5.12 -8.66
N PRO A 291 -2.56 5.00 -9.18
CA PRO A 291 -1.44 5.83 -8.74
C PRO A 291 -1.67 7.34 -8.86
N ALA A 292 -2.36 7.80 -9.92
CA ALA A 292 -2.66 9.22 -10.12
C ALA A 292 -3.55 9.81 -9.00
N GLN A 293 -4.34 8.99 -8.32
CA GLN A 293 -5.23 9.44 -7.24
C GLN A 293 -4.47 9.96 -6.00
N PHE A 294 -3.25 9.47 -5.76
CA PHE A 294 -2.44 9.89 -4.62
C PHE A 294 -1.19 10.69 -4.99
N VAL A 295 -1.02 10.99 -6.28
CA VAL A 295 -0.02 11.93 -6.79
C VAL A 295 -0.71 13.22 -7.20
N PRO A 296 -0.84 14.24 -6.34
CA PRO A 296 -1.41 15.54 -6.74
C PRO A 296 -0.63 16.12 -7.92
N HIS A 297 -1.33 16.28 -9.05
CA HIS A 297 -0.73 16.80 -10.29
C HIS A 297 -0.18 18.21 -10.09
N ASP A 298 1.02 18.48 -10.62
CA ASP A 298 1.74 19.74 -10.51
C ASP A 298 2.06 20.20 -9.07
N VAL A 299 1.82 19.32 -8.09
CA VAL A 299 2.17 19.55 -6.67
C VAL A 299 3.16 18.49 -6.17
N ALA A 300 2.91 17.21 -6.41
CA ALA A 300 3.72 16.10 -5.93
C ALA A 300 4.35 15.28 -7.07
N GLY A 301 3.96 15.52 -8.31
CA GLY A 301 4.42 14.84 -9.50
C GLY A 301 3.62 15.33 -10.73
N LEU A 302 3.86 14.71 -11.88
CA LEU A 302 3.13 15.03 -13.10
C LEU A 302 2.32 13.83 -13.58
N HIS A 303 1.16 14.13 -14.20
CA HIS A 303 0.37 13.15 -14.92
C HIS A 303 0.59 13.31 -16.43
N ALA A 304 0.77 12.21 -17.13
CA ALA A 304 0.75 12.17 -18.58
C ALA A 304 -0.42 11.32 -19.09
N PRO A 305 -1.00 11.61 -20.25
CA PRO A 305 -2.05 10.76 -20.80
C PRO A 305 -1.58 9.30 -20.90
N ALA A 306 -2.45 8.36 -20.48
CA ALA A 306 -2.14 6.96 -20.60
C ALA A 306 -1.90 6.56 -22.07
N ARG A 307 -0.98 5.63 -22.31
CA ARG A 307 -0.64 5.14 -23.65
C ARG A 307 -0.13 6.21 -24.62
N SER A 308 0.44 7.28 -24.09
CA SER A 308 1.00 8.39 -24.85
C SER A 308 2.50 8.56 -24.57
N PRO A 309 3.38 7.73 -25.18
CA PRO A 309 4.83 7.75 -24.90
C PRO A 309 5.47 9.11 -25.12
N ARG A 310 4.94 9.90 -26.08
CA ARG A 310 5.47 11.23 -26.42
C ARG A 310 5.20 12.24 -25.30
N GLU A 311 3.98 12.29 -24.81
CA GLU A 311 3.57 13.16 -23.71
C GLU A 311 4.21 12.74 -22.39
N PHE A 312 4.36 11.42 -22.18
CA PHE A 312 5.05 10.87 -21.02
C PHE A 312 6.54 11.30 -21.02
N ALA A 313 7.21 11.21 -22.18
CA ALA A 313 8.58 11.68 -22.34
C ALA A 313 8.69 13.21 -22.13
N ALA A 314 7.72 13.99 -22.59
CA ALA A 314 7.69 15.43 -22.38
C ALA A 314 7.55 15.78 -20.89
N ALA A 315 6.68 15.11 -20.14
CA ALA A 315 6.51 15.29 -18.71
C ALA A 315 7.80 14.94 -17.92
N LEU A 316 8.48 13.85 -18.29
CA LEU A 316 9.79 13.50 -17.73
C LEU A 316 10.82 14.61 -17.99
N GLY A 317 10.85 15.15 -19.23
CA GLY A 317 11.73 16.25 -19.61
C GLY A 317 11.48 17.51 -18.79
N GLN A 318 10.21 17.90 -18.59
CA GLN A 318 9.87 19.06 -17.74
C GLN A 318 10.47 18.95 -16.34
N VAL A 319 10.36 17.77 -15.71
CA VAL A 319 10.91 17.55 -14.35
C VAL A 319 12.44 17.59 -14.37
N LEU A 320 13.11 17.07 -15.41
CA LEU A 320 14.55 17.02 -15.49
C LEU A 320 15.17 18.38 -15.82
N ASP A 321 14.58 19.14 -16.72
CA ASP A 321 15.14 20.35 -17.27
C ASP A 321 14.81 21.59 -16.42
N ASP A 322 13.70 21.57 -15.66
CA ASP A 322 13.32 22.63 -14.74
C ASP A 322 13.66 22.25 -13.27
N ARG A 323 14.78 22.79 -12.79
CA ARG A 323 15.26 22.53 -11.42
C ARG A 323 14.30 23.08 -10.35
N ALA A 324 13.66 24.23 -10.61
CA ALA A 324 12.73 24.83 -9.65
C ALA A 324 11.44 24.00 -9.55
N LEU A 325 10.89 23.57 -10.69
CA LEU A 325 9.76 22.65 -10.74
C LEU A 325 10.10 21.35 -10.01
N ARG A 326 11.24 20.73 -10.30
CA ARG A 326 11.65 19.48 -9.66
C ARG A 326 11.76 19.62 -8.14
N ALA A 327 12.37 20.70 -7.62
CA ALA A 327 12.47 20.94 -6.19
C ALA A 327 11.07 21.08 -5.54
N ARG A 328 10.18 21.88 -6.14
CA ARG A 328 8.82 22.07 -5.65
C ARG A 328 8.02 20.75 -5.65
N LEU A 329 8.11 19.96 -6.73
CA LEU A 329 7.45 18.66 -6.81
C LEU A 329 8.03 17.65 -5.82
N SER A 330 9.34 17.69 -5.55
CA SER A 330 9.99 16.84 -4.55
C SER A 330 9.47 17.10 -3.14
N GLU A 331 9.37 18.37 -2.72
CA GLU A 331 8.79 18.76 -1.44
C GLU A 331 7.30 18.33 -1.34
N GLY A 332 6.54 18.59 -2.40
CA GLY A 332 5.15 18.17 -2.49
C GLY A 332 4.97 16.65 -2.45
N ALA A 333 5.87 15.89 -3.07
CA ALA A 333 5.87 14.43 -3.04
C ALA A 333 6.05 13.88 -1.62
N VAL A 334 7.03 14.39 -0.87
CA VAL A 334 7.25 14.02 0.54
C VAL A 334 6.02 14.38 1.37
N ALA A 335 5.50 15.61 1.24
CA ALA A 335 4.34 16.07 1.99
C ALA A 335 3.09 15.21 1.72
N ALA A 336 2.88 14.77 0.47
CA ALA A 336 1.77 13.92 0.09
C ALA A 336 1.95 12.45 0.54
N ALA A 337 3.20 11.98 0.71
CA ALA A 337 3.50 10.64 1.17
C ALA A 337 3.38 10.46 2.69
N LEU A 338 3.70 11.49 3.49
CA LEU A 338 3.70 11.44 4.95
C LEU A 338 2.38 10.95 5.57
N PRO A 339 1.20 11.44 5.17
CA PRO A 339 -0.08 10.94 5.70
C PRO A 339 -0.36 9.48 5.32
N ARG A 340 0.37 8.94 4.35
CA ARG A 340 0.30 7.55 3.89
C ARG A 340 1.47 6.72 4.42
N SER A 341 2.21 7.20 5.41
CA SER A 341 3.21 6.39 6.10
C SER A 341 2.54 5.26 6.90
N TRP A 342 3.25 4.15 7.09
CA TRP A 342 2.77 3.10 8.01
C TRP A 342 2.51 3.65 9.41
N GLU A 343 3.33 4.58 9.87
CA GLU A 343 3.18 5.21 11.18
C GLU A 343 1.84 5.97 11.30
N ALA A 344 1.54 6.87 10.35
CA ALA A 344 0.29 7.62 10.33
C ALA A 344 -0.96 6.71 10.20
N LEU A 345 -0.85 5.65 9.36
CA LEU A 345 -1.94 4.69 9.21
C LEU A 345 -2.17 3.87 10.47
N LEU A 346 -1.11 3.50 11.17
CA LEU A 346 -1.17 2.74 12.43
C LEU A 346 -1.68 3.61 13.57
N ASP A 347 -1.28 4.89 13.66
CA ASP A 347 -1.83 5.85 14.64
C ASP A 347 -3.34 5.98 14.47
N ARG A 348 -3.80 6.08 13.23
CA ARG A 348 -5.22 6.15 12.92
C ARG A 348 -5.94 4.85 13.29
N LEU A 349 -5.36 3.70 12.97
CA LEU A 349 -5.90 2.39 13.33
C LEU A 349 -6.01 2.24 14.85
N GLU A 350 -4.96 2.59 15.59
CA GLU A 350 -4.92 2.54 17.05
C GLU A 350 -5.96 3.47 17.67
N SER A 351 -6.11 4.70 17.15
CA SER A 351 -7.17 5.62 17.58
C SER A 351 -8.58 5.04 17.38
N LEU A 352 -8.83 4.34 16.25
CA LEU A 352 -10.09 3.62 16.04
C LEU A 352 -10.30 2.49 17.05
N LEU A 353 -9.25 1.78 17.44
CA LEU A 353 -9.31 0.67 18.41
C LEU A 353 -9.52 1.17 19.85
N THR A 354 -8.90 2.30 20.23
CA THR A 354 -8.95 2.84 21.59
C THR A 354 -10.12 3.80 21.84
N GLY A 355 -10.83 4.22 20.82
CA GLY A 355 -11.99 5.14 20.96
C GLY A 355 -11.67 6.61 20.79
N GLY A 356 -10.47 6.94 20.30
CA GLY A 356 -10.10 8.30 19.94
C GLY A 356 -10.91 8.84 18.75
N THR A 357 -11.10 10.16 18.71
CA THR A 357 -11.68 10.84 17.54
C THR A 357 -10.60 10.98 16.46
N VAL A 358 -10.83 10.40 15.30
CA VAL A 358 -9.96 10.58 14.13
C VAL A 358 -10.59 11.59 13.20
N ALA A 359 -9.82 12.61 12.82
CA ALA A 359 -10.23 13.49 11.73
C ALA A 359 -10.39 12.66 10.46
N ALA A 360 -11.51 12.82 9.75
CA ALA A 360 -11.73 12.12 8.48
C ALA A 360 -10.61 12.49 7.50
N TYR A 361 -10.00 11.49 6.89
CA TYR A 361 -9.01 11.69 5.83
C TYR A 361 -9.74 12.19 4.58
N SER A 362 -9.64 13.49 4.29
CA SER A 362 -10.05 14.04 3.00
C SER A 362 -8.93 13.80 1.99
N GLY A 363 -9.12 12.90 1.06
CA GLY A 363 -8.14 12.53 0.03
C GLY A 363 -7.75 13.63 -0.96
N ASN A 364 -8.37 14.80 -0.88
CA ASN A 364 -8.06 15.98 -1.70
C ASN A 364 -7.30 17.00 -0.86
N GLY A 365 -6.03 17.22 -1.20
CA GLY A 365 -5.18 18.28 -0.66
C GLY A 365 -5.60 19.69 -1.09
N SER A 366 -6.78 20.14 -0.64
CA SER A 366 -7.22 21.54 -0.69
C SER A 366 -7.98 21.87 0.59
N GLY A 367 -7.25 22.17 1.64
CA GLY A 367 -7.81 22.62 2.91
C GLY A 367 -6.70 23.23 3.77
N THR A 368 -6.65 24.56 3.78
CA THR A 368 -5.87 25.34 4.72
C THR A 368 -6.26 24.97 6.15
N PRO A 369 -5.32 24.79 7.10
CA PRO A 369 -5.64 24.53 8.48
C PRO A 369 -6.11 25.84 9.13
N SER A 370 -7.40 25.92 9.46
CA SER A 370 -7.89 26.91 10.42
C SER A 370 -7.53 26.42 11.83
N GLY A 371 -6.58 27.10 12.47
CA GLY A 371 -6.19 26.84 13.84
C GLY A 371 -7.30 27.18 14.83
N THR A 372 -7.57 26.24 15.74
CA THR A 372 -7.99 26.56 17.10
C THR A 372 -7.31 25.55 18.03
N SER A 373 -6.33 26.08 18.74
CA SER A 373 -5.69 25.49 19.91
C SER A 373 -6.67 25.34 21.03
N THR A 374 -6.92 24.11 21.49
CA THR A 374 -7.36 23.85 22.86
C THR A 374 -6.50 22.71 23.43
N SER A 375 -5.62 23.10 24.32
CA SER A 375 -4.83 22.23 25.18
C SER A 375 -5.77 21.43 26.09
N ASN A 376 -5.82 20.11 25.93
CA ASN A 376 -6.33 19.23 26.98
C ASN A 376 -5.25 18.19 27.30
N THR A 377 -4.74 18.32 28.50
CA THR A 377 -3.84 17.39 29.17
C THR A 377 -4.62 16.09 29.41
N LEU A 378 -4.26 15.01 28.70
CA LEU A 378 -4.77 13.67 28.98
C LEU A 378 -3.80 12.95 29.90
N SER A 379 -4.25 12.64 31.10
CA SER A 379 -3.59 11.69 32.01
C SER A 379 -3.77 10.30 31.41
N VAL A 380 -2.64 9.63 31.13
CA VAL A 380 -2.59 8.23 30.74
C VAL A 380 -2.86 7.39 31.98
N THR A 381 -4.03 6.80 32.07
CA THR A 381 -4.32 5.68 32.96
C THR A 381 -4.16 4.39 32.17
N ASP A 382 -3.40 3.46 32.73
CA ASP A 382 -3.07 2.12 32.28
C ASP A 382 -4.25 1.43 31.57
N THR A 383 -4.17 1.27 30.23
CA THR A 383 -5.19 0.58 29.46
C THR A 383 -4.51 -0.61 28.75
N ARG A 384 -4.77 -1.82 29.23
CA ARG A 384 -4.37 -3.07 28.57
C ARG A 384 -5.32 -3.32 27.41
N LEU A 385 -4.82 -3.31 26.17
CA LEU A 385 -5.49 -3.77 24.96
C LEU A 385 -5.27 -5.26 24.71
#